data_034d9f38fc5faa555bc2edffaa951215
#
_entry.id   034d9f38fc5faa555bc2edffaa951215
#
_cell.length_a   1.000
_cell.length_b   1.000
_cell.length_c   1.000
_cell.angle_alpha   90.00
_cell.angle_beta   90.00
_cell.angle_gamma   90.00
#
_symmetry.space_group_name_H-M   'P 1'
#
loop_
_entity.id
_entity.type
_entity.pdbx_description
1 polymer ?
#
loop_
_entity_poly.entity_id
_entity_poly.type
_entity_poly.pdbx_seq_one_letter_code
_entity_poly.pdbx_strand_id
1 'polypeptide(L)'
;GSAQGQAMGVLASQCEKVLLLTGTLMGGYADDLFHLLWRVNPRVLIEDGFKPSKTGSMAAATMGFMRVHGVLKDIYKETSTTSHRTAKGKGVTVRTSKAPGFGPVGILRYVLPITVFLKLRDIGQKVLPAYDESFVDVQMRDDQAEAYVAMSMKLVQILKQALAMK
;
A
#
# COMPACT_ATOMS: atom_id res chain seq x y z
N GLY A 1 -7.76 -12.12 6.02
CA GLY A 1 -8.38 -10.89 6.49
C GLY A 1 -8.51 -10.88 8.01
N SER A 2 -8.49 -9.70 8.62
CA SER A 2 -8.68 -9.56 10.07
C SER A 2 -10.10 -9.93 10.50
N ALA A 3 -10.28 -10.34 11.75
CA ALA A 3 -11.61 -10.61 12.33
C ALA A 3 -12.54 -9.37 12.23
N GLN A 4 -12.01 -8.17 12.48
CA GLN A 4 -12.73 -6.91 12.30
C GLN A 4 -13.24 -6.72 10.86
N GLY A 5 -12.39 -7.02 9.88
CA GLY A 5 -12.79 -6.92 8.49
C GLY A 5 -13.87 -7.94 8.09
N GLN A 6 -13.88 -9.12 8.68
CA GLN A 6 -14.95 -10.09 8.47
C GLN A 6 -16.25 -9.63 9.13
N ALA A 7 -16.19 -9.15 10.36
CA ALA A 7 -17.35 -8.59 11.06
C ALA A 7 -17.97 -7.40 10.31
N MET A 8 -17.13 -6.50 9.76
CA MET A 8 -17.59 -5.42 8.90
C MET A 8 -18.35 -5.94 7.67
N GLY A 9 -17.84 -6.98 7.01
CA GLY A 9 -18.50 -7.58 5.85
C GLY A 9 -19.87 -8.19 6.20
N VAL A 10 -19.98 -8.88 7.34
CA VAL A 10 -21.25 -9.41 7.84
C VAL A 10 -22.23 -8.29 8.14
N LEU A 11 -21.77 -7.23 8.83
CA LEU A 11 -22.63 -6.08 9.14
C LEU A 11 -23.10 -5.39 7.84
N ALA A 12 -22.20 -5.13 6.91
CA ALA A 12 -22.53 -4.51 5.64
C ALA A 12 -23.56 -5.30 4.82
N SER A 13 -23.51 -6.64 4.88
CA SER A 13 -24.47 -7.52 4.18
C SER A 13 -25.88 -7.47 4.77
N GLN A 14 -26.05 -6.99 5.99
CA GLN A 14 -27.35 -6.82 6.65
C GLN A 14 -27.93 -5.41 6.49
N CYS A 15 -27.15 -4.48 5.95
CA CYS A 15 -27.57 -3.10 5.76
C CYS A 15 -28.00 -2.86 4.31
N GLU A 16 -29.11 -2.14 4.13
CA GLU A 16 -29.58 -1.74 2.78
C GLU A 16 -28.60 -0.76 2.12
N LYS A 17 -27.99 0.11 2.92
CA LYS A 17 -27.03 1.11 2.46
C LYS A 17 -25.84 1.16 3.41
N VAL A 18 -24.64 1.33 2.87
CA VAL A 18 -23.39 1.43 3.63
C VAL A 18 -22.68 2.70 3.22
N LEU A 19 -22.36 3.54 4.21
CA LEU A 19 -21.54 4.75 4.04
C LEU A 19 -20.24 4.55 4.83
N LEU A 20 -19.11 4.69 4.16
CA LEU A 20 -17.79 4.65 4.79
C LEU A 20 -17.20 6.05 4.86
N LEU A 21 -16.80 6.46 6.04
CA LEU A 21 -16.10 7.74 6.27
C LEU A 21 -14.65 7.42 6.63
N THR A 22 -13.72 7.91 5.83
CA THR A 22 -12.29 7.68 6.05
C THR A 22 -11.45 8.85 5.53
N GLY A 23 -10.40 9.21 6.25
CA GLY A 23 -9.38 10.14 5.77
C GLY A 23 -8.34 9.47 4.85
N THR A 24 -8.30 8.11 4.82
CA THR A 24 -7.36 7.35 4.01
C THR A 24 -8.08 6.15 3.41
N LEU A 25 -8.44 6.26 2.13
CA LEU A 25 -9.20 5.21 1.44
C LEU A 25 -8.37 3.94 1.24
N MET A 26 -7.07 4.09 1.03
CA MET A 26 -6.15 3.01 0.68
C MET A 26 -4.83 3.18 1.45
N GLY A 27 -4.33 2.11 2.07
CA GLY A 27 -3.06 2.09 2.81
C GLY A 27 -1.80 2.10 1.92
N GLY A 28 -1.98 2.32 0.61
CA GLY A 28 -0.91 2.39 -0.38
C GLY A 28 -0.95 1.26 -1.41
N TYR A 29 -1.58 0.14 -1.11
CA TYR A 29 -1.62 -1.03 -1.98
C TYR A 29 -3.02 -1.29 -2.54
N ALA A 30 -3.12 -1.76 -3.76
CA ALA A 30 -4.40 -2.05 -4.41
C ALA A 30 -5.21 -3.16 -3.70
N ASP A 31 -4.56 -4.08 -3.01
CA ASP A 31 -5.24 -5.12 -2.22
C ASP A 31 -5.99 -4.56 -1.00
N ASP A 32 -5.56 -3.43 -0.44
CA ASP A 32 -6.30 -2.76 0.63
C ASP A 32 -7.67 -2.32 0.12
N LEU A 33 -7.70 -1.68 -1.04
CA LEU A 33 -8.93 -1.25 -1.69
C LEU A 33 -9.80 -2.44 -2.12
N PHE A 34 -9.18 -3.50 -2.68
CA PHE A 34 -9.89 -4.73 -3.03
C PHE A 34 -10.66 -5.31 -1.85
N HIS A 35 -10.01 -5.44 -0.71
CA HIS A 35 -10.65 -5.97 0.50
C HIS A 35 -11.75 -5.07 1.06
N LEU A 36 -11.61 -3.76 0.91
CA LEU A 36 -12.66 -2.82 1.29
C LEU A 36 -13.88 -2.95 0.37
N LEU A 37 -13.66 -2.89 -0.93
CA LEU A 37 -14.72 -3.02 -1.95
C LEU A 37 -15.45 -4.35 -1.84
N TRP A 38 -14.72 -5.44 -1.58
CA TRP A 38 -15.32 -6.75 -1.39
C TRP A 38 -16.36 -6.79 -0.26
N ARG A 39 -16.17 -5.98 0.77
CA ARG A 39 -17.08 -5.93 1.92
C ARG A 39 -18.28 -5.03 1.72
N VAL A 40 -18.14 -3.95 0.92
CA VAL A 40 -19.19 -2.94 0.77
C VAL A 40 -19.90 -3.02 -0.58
N ASN A 41 -19.24 -3.44 -1.62
CA ASN A 41 -19.78 -3.57 -2.97
C ASN A 41 -19.11 -4.72 -3.75
N PRO A 42 -19.29 -5.98 -3.32
CA PRO A 42 -18.66 -7.12 -3.98
C PRO A 42 -19.16 -7.35 -5.41
N ARG A 43 -20.35 -6.86 -5.72
CA ARG A 43 -21.01 -7.09 -7.01
C ARG A 43 -20.14 -6.66 -8.19
N VAL A 44 -19.60 -5.46 -8.16
CA VAL A 44 -18.75 -4.92 -9.24
C VAL A 44 -17.48 -5.74 -9.44
N LEU A 45 -16.88 -6.23 -8.35
CA LEU A 45 -15.71 -7.10 -8.41
C LEU A 45 -16.02 -8.47 -9.03
N ILE A 46 -17.19 -9.01 -8.69
CA ILE A 46 -17.66 -10.31 -9.23
C ILE A 46 -17.97 -10.18 -10.72
N GLU A 47 -18.62 -9.10 -11.15
CA GLU A 47 -18.92 -8.79 -12.55
C GLU A 47 -17.63 -8.71 -13.38
N ASP A 48 -16.58 -8.14 -12.84
CA ASP A 48 -15.26 -8.02 -13.48
C ASP A 48 -14.38 -9.30 -13.33
N GLY A 49 -14.95 -10.39 -12.78
CA GLY A 49 -14.32 -11.70 -12.69
C GLY A 49 -13.47 -11.94 -11.43
N PHE A 50 -13.39 -10.97 -10.51
CA PHE A 50 -12.68 -11.13 -9.25
C PHE A 50 -13.57 -11.80 -8.19
N LYS A 51 -13.67 -13.11 -8.24
CA LYS A 51 -14.54 -13.91 -7.37
C LYS A 51 -13.73 -14.94 -6.57
N PRO A 52 -14.25 -15.38 -5.41
CA PRO A 52 -13.59 -16.42 -4.62
C PRO A 52 -13.47 -17.72 -5.40
N SER A 53 -12.47 -18.50 -5.04
CA SER A 53 -12.33 -19.87 -5.53
C SER A 53 -13.48 -20.76 -5.04
N LYS A 54 -13.59 -21.97 -5.59
CA LYS A 54 -14.58 -22.98 -5.15
C LYS A 54 -14.45 -23.31 -3.64
N THR A 55 -13.27 -23.12 -3.07
CA THR A 55 -13.00 -23.32 -1.63
C THR A 55 -13.25 -22.06 -0.79
N GLY A 56 -13.79 -20.99 -1.37
CA GLY A 56 -14.03 -19.71 -0.68
C GLY A 56 -12.80 -18.82 -0.52
N SER A 57 -11.62 -19.22 -1.02
CA SER A 57 -10.39 -18.41 -0.90
C SER A 57 -10.41 -17.21 -1.84
N MET A 58 -10.05 -16.05 -1.31
CA MET A 58 -9.93 -14.79 -2.06
C MET A 58 -8.53 -14.56 -2.64
N ALA A 59 -7.56 -15.42 -2.34
CA ALA A 59 -6.16 -15.19 -2.70
C ALA A 59 -5.94 -14.98 -4.21
N ALA A 60 -6.57 -15.81 -5.04
CA ALA A 60 -6.46 -15.71 -6.49
C ALA A 60 -7.13 -14.44 -7.03
N ALA A 61 -8.30 -14.07 -6.51
CA ALA A 61 -9.02 -12.85 -6.90
C ALA A 61 -8.22 -11.59 -6.52
N THR A 62 -7.68 -11.56 -5.30
CA THR A 62 -6.82 -10.46 -4.82
C THR A 62 -5.58 -10.31 -5.71
N MET A 63 -4.90 -11.41 -6.00
CA MET A 63 -3.72 -11.39 -6.89
C MET A 63 -4.08 -10.99 -8.31
N GLY A 64 -5.22 -11.44 -8.84
CA GLY A 64 -5.73 -11.01 -10.13
C GLY A 64 -5.98 -9.51 -10.17
N PHE A 65 -6.64 -8.97 -9.16
CA PHE A 65 -6.89 -7.54 -9.01
C PHE A 65 -5.58 -6.73 -8.92
N MET A 66 -4.62 -7.23 -8.14
CA MET A 66 -3.29 -6.60 -8.02
C MET A 66 -2.52 -6.58 -9.34
N ARG A 67 -2.65 -7.62 -10.17
CA ARG A 67 -1.99 -7.67 -11.48
C ARG A 67 -2.58 -6.66 -12.48
N VAL A 68 -3.88 -6.44 -12.41
CA VAL A 68 -4.59 -5.55 -13.35
C VAL A 68 -4.53 -4.09 -12.90
N HIS A 69 -4.70 -3.85 -11.62
CA HIS A 69 -4.92 -2.49 -11.09
C HIS A 69 -3.84 -2.03 -10.11
N GLY A 70 -3.03 -2.93 -9.57
CA GLY A 70 -1.96 -2.61 -8.64
C GLY A 70 -0.60 -2.44 -9.32
N VAL A 71 0.43 -2.31 -8.48
CA VAL A 71 1.83 -2.30 -8.90
C VAL A 71 2.53 -3.51 -8.33
N LEU A 72 3.16 -4.30 -9.19
CA LEU A 72 3.96 -5.45 -8.82
C LEU A 72 5.42 -5.21 -9.20
N LYS A 73 6.33 -5.67 -8.35
CA LYS A 73 7.78 -5.67 -8.59
C LYS A 73 8.29 -7.08 -8.62
N ASP A 74 9.06 -7.42 -9.63
CA ASP A 74 9.79 -8.67 -9.68
C ASP A 74 11.18 -8.49 -9.08
N ILE A 75 11.44 -9.21 -8.01
CA ILE A 75 12.72 -9.22 -7.31
C ILE A 75 13.48 -10.44 -7.77
N TYR A 76 14.57 -10.19 -8.50
CA TYR A 76 15.49 -11.22 -8.95
C TYR A 76 16.52 -11.47 -7.86
N LYS A 77 16.55 -12.69 -7.34
CA LYS A 77 17.57 -13.11 -6.37
C LYS A 77 18.44 -14.18 -7.02
N GLU A 78 19.71 -13.87 -7.23
CA GLU A 78 20.71 -14.87 -7.57
C GLU A 78 20.97 -15.74 -6.34
N THR A 79 20.73 -17.02 -6.46
CA THR A 79 21.08 -17.98 -5.42
C THR A 79 22.50 -18.50 -5.70
N SER A 80 23.49 -17.89 -5.07
CA SER A 80 24.84 -18.43 -5.03
C SER A 80 24.90 -19.54 -3.98
N THR A 81 24.30 -20.68 -4.26
CA THR A 81 24.51 -21.86 -3.40
C THR A 81 25.76 -22.57 -3.89
N THR A 82 26.79 -22.47 -3.11
CA THR A 82 28.12 -23.13 -3.33
C THR A 82 28.09 -24.64 -3.35
N SER A 83 26.94 -25.28 -3.07
CA SER A 83 26.88 -26.73 -2.88
C SER A 83 26.41 -27.57 -4.08
N HIS A 84 25.76 -26.99 -5.07
CA HIS A 84 25.34 -27.75 -6.27
C HIS A 84 25.45 -26.88 -7.52
N ARG A 85 26.60 -27.04 -8.22
CA ARG A 85 26.73 -26.59 -9.60
C ARG A 85 25.85 -27.49 -10.47
N THR A 86 24.67 -27.05 -10.80
CA THR A 86 23.97 -27.68 -11.94
C THR A 86 24.64 -27.21 -13.23
N ALA A 87 24.70 -28.08 -14.22
CA ALA A 87 25.34 -27.82 -15.53
C ALA A 87 24.74 -26.61 -16.31
N LYS A 88 23.71 -25.96 -15.80
CA LYS A 88 22.97 -24.80 -16.41
C LYS A 88 23.27 -23.43 -15.80
N GLY A 89 24.32 -23.28 -14.98
CA GLY A 89 24.68 -21.97 -14.44
C GLY A 89 23.93 -21.57 -13.16
N LYS A 90 24.05 -20.28 -12.78
CA LYS A 90 23.45 -19.73 -11.55
C LYS A 90 21.91 -19.74 -11.65
N GLY A 91 21.24 -20.33 -10.66
CA GLY A 91 19.79 -20.26 -10.58
C GLY A 91 19.34 -18.85 -10.19
N VAL A 92 18.48 -18.26 -11.01
CA VAL A 92 17.82 -16.99 -10.67
C VAL A 92 16.42 -17.30 -10.16
N THR A 93 16.14 -16.93 -8.91
CA THR A 93 14.79 -17.03 -8.35
C THR A 93 14.11 -15.70 -8.51
N VAL A 94 12.99 -15.68 -9.22
CA VAL A 94 12.15 -14.49 -9.36
C VAL A 94 11.04 -14.54 -8.31
N ARG A 95 10.97 -13.51 -7.47
CA ARG A 95 9.89 -13.34 -6.50
C ARG A 95 9.11 -12.08 -6.83
N THR A 96 7.84 -12.23 -7.21
CA THR A 96 6.93 -11.10 -7.38
C THR A 96 6.50 -10.57 -6.01
N SER A 97 6.70 -9.29 -5.77
CA SER A 97 6.28 -8.57 -4.56
C SER A 97 5.37 -7.42 -4.92
N LYS A 98 4.40 -7.12 -4.05
CA LYS A 98 3.54 -5.95 -4.21
C LYS A 98 4.32 -4.66 -3.94
N ALA A 99 4.00 -3.62 -4.68
CA ALA A 99 4.50 -2.27 -4.48
C ALA A 99 3.34 -1.28 -4.32
N PRO A 100 3.55 -0.14 -3.66
CA PRO A 100 2.52 0.88 -3.54
C PRO A 100 2.07 1.39 -4.89
N GLY A 101 0.77 1.60 -5.04
CA GLY A 101 0.17 2.18 -6.23
C GLY A 101 -1.15 1.53 -6.62
N PHE A 102 -1.97 2.32 -7.32
CA PHE A 102 -3.24 1.90 -7.88
C PHE A 102 -3.44 2.56 -9.25
N GLY A 103 -3.77 1.77 -10.25
CA GLY A 103 -3.87 2.20 -11.63
C GLY A 103 -5.08 3.11 -11.89
N PRO A 104 -4.98 4.07 -12.84
CA PRO A 104 -6.05 5.01 -13.14
C PRO A 104 -7.34 4.35 -13.60
N VAL A 105 -7.25 3.25 -14.33
CA VAL A 105 -8.43 2.47 -14.76
C VAL A 105 -9.20 1.94 -13.56
N GLY A 106 -8.50 1.46 -12.54
CA GLY A 106 -9.13 1.01 -11.30
C GLY A 106 -9.79 2.15 -10.52
N ILE A 107 -9.17 3.34 -10.51
CA ILE A 107 -9.77 4.54 -9.89
C ILE A 107 -11.09 4.89 -10.57
N LEU A 108 -11.10 4.95 -11.89
CA LEU A 108 -12.30 5.26 -12.68
C LEU A 108 -13.41 4.22 -12.50
N ARG A 109 -13.05 2.95 -12.43
CA ARG A 109 -14.02 1.85 -12.36
C ARG A 109 -14.60 1.64 -10.98
N TYR A 110 -13.77 1.68 -9.93
CA TYR A 110 -14.16 1.22 -8.60
C TYR A 110 -14.29 2.35 -7.56
N VAL A 111 -13.60 3.45 -7.76
CA VAL A 111 -13.54 4.52 -6.76
C VAL A 111 -14.46 5.68 -7.11
N LEU A 112 -14.27 6.31 -8.25
CA LEU A 112 -15.01 7.52 -8.61
C LEU A 112 -16.53 7.36 -8.63
N PRO A 113 -17.11 6.23 -9.09
CA PRO A 113 -18.57 6.11 -9.15
C PRO A 113 -19.27 6.08 -7.78
N ILE A 114 -18.53 5.73 -6.72
CA ILE A 114 -19.11 5.51 -5.39
C ILE A 114 -18.44 6.35 -4.29
N THR A 115 -17.53 7.26 -4.65
CA THR A 115 -16.75 8.00 -3.67
C THR A 115 -16.94 9.51 -3.86
N VAL A 116 -17.20 10.21 -2.76
CA VAL A 116 -17.18 11.66 -2.71
C VAL A 116 -15.93 12.10 -1.95
N PHE A 117 -15.12 12.93 -2.60
CA PHE A 117 -13.91 13.50 -1.99
C PHE A 117 -14.24 14.86 -1.42
N LEU A 118 -14.18 14.99 -0.11
CA LEU A 118 -14.42 16.23 0.61
C LEU A 118 -13.11 16.70 1.24
N LYS A 119 -12.64 17.86 0.84
CA LYS A 119 -11.46 18.49 1.46
C LYS A 119 -11.91 19.41 2.59
N LEU A 120 -11.04 19.63 3.55
CA LEU A 120 -11.31 20.52 4.67
C LEU A 120 -11.72 21.93 4.22
N ARG A 121 -11.11 22.46 3.16
CA ARG A 121 -11.46 23.74 2.53
C ARG A 121 -12.88 23.78 1.93
N ASP A 122 -13.45 22.62 1.57
CA ASP A 122 -14.77 22.54 0.95
C ASP A 122 -15.90 22.67 1.99
N ILE A 123 -15.58 22.46 3.28
CA ILE A 123 -16.52 22.59 4.40
C ILE A 123 -16.82 24.05 4.74
N GLY A 124 -16.03 24.98 4.20
CA GLY A 124 -16.21 26.42 4.34
C GLY A 124 -15.47 27.03 5.53
N GLN A 125 -15.01 28.25 5.33
CA GLN A 125 -14.18 28.98 6.30
C GLN A 125 -14.90 29.32 7.63
N LYS A 126 -16.24 29.24 7.66
CA LYS A 126 -17.03 29.59 8.87
C LYS A 126 -17.07 28.48 9.92
N VAL A 127 -16.72 27.22 9.54
CA VAL A 127 -16.81 26.05 10.42
C VAL A 127 -15.48 25.76 11.09
N LEU A 128 -14.39 26.18 10.46
CA LEU A 128 -13.05 25.94 10.98
C LEU A 128 -12.46 27.22 11.55
N PRO A 129 -11.73 27.14 12.68
CA PRO A 129 -10.96 28.28 13.18
C PRO A 129 -9.90 28.69 12.14
N ALA A 130 -9.50 29.95 12.19
CA ALA A 130 -8.36 30.42 11.40
C ALA A 130 -7.14 29.60 11.77
N TYR A 131 -6.48 29.03 10.75
CA TYR A 131 -5.27 28.27 10.90
C TYR A 131 -4.11 29.12 10.37
N ASP A 132 -3.15 29.37 11.22
CA ASP A 132 -1.89 30.02 10.89
C ASP A 132 -0.75 29.06 11.24
N GLU A 133 0.11 28.80 10.28
CA GLU A 133 1.25 27.91 10.44
C GLU A 133 2.54 28.71 10.28
N SER A 134 3.33 28.76 11.35
CA SER A 134 4.63 29.40 11.33
C SER A 134 5.72 28.38 11.54
N PHE A 135 6.73 28.41 10.67
CA PHE A 135 7.94 27.59 10.82
C PHE A 135 8.96 28.41 11.59
N VAL A 136 9.41 27.87 12.72
CA VAL A 136 10.45 28.48 13.53
C VAL A 136 11.71 27.66 13.37
N ASP A 137 12.73 28.26 12.76
CA ASP A 137 14.04 27.64 12.64
C ASP A 137 14.76 27.75 13.97
N VAL A 138 15.09 26.60 14.55
CA VAL A 138 15.86 26.50 15.79
C VAL A 138 17.21 25.90 15.47
N GLN A 139 18.26 26.65 15.80
CA GLN A 139 19.65 26.15 15.67
C GLN A 139 19.93 25.12 16.76
N MET A 140 20.55 24.02 16.37
CA MET A 140 21.05 23.04 17.34
C MET A 140 22.19 23.67 18.16
N ARG A 141 22.30 23.26 19.41
CA ARG A 141 23.51 23.57 20.21
C ARG A 141 24.72 22.89 19.57
N ASP A 142 25.89 23.48 19.77
CA ASP A 142 27.13 23.01 19.14
C ASP A 142 27.41 21.52 19.41
N ASP A 143 27.20 21.06 20.65
CA ASP A 143 27.38 19.68 21.07
C ASP A 143 26.41 18.71 20.32
N GLN A 144 25.20 19.16 20.10
CA GLN A 144 24.19 18.38 19.35
C GLN A 144 24.51 18.36 17.85
N ALA A 145 24.94 19.48 17.28
CA ALA A 145 25.31 19.59 15.89
C ALA A 145 26.50 18.67 15.56
N GLU A 146 27.54 18.67 16.42
CA GLU A 146 28.69 17.78 16.28
C GLU A 146 28.30 16.30 16.36
N ALA A 147 27.46 15.91 17.33
CA ALA A 147 26.97 14.55 17.46
C ALA A 147 26.14 14.13 16.25
N TYR A 148 25.30 15.02 15.70
CA TYR A 148 24.51 14.77 14.51
C TYR A 148 25.37 14.55 13.27
N VAL A 149 26.39 15.40 13.06
CA VAL A 149 27.35 15.26 11.96
C VAL A 149 28.12 13.95 12.06
N ALA A 150 28.61 13.60 13.26
CA ALA A 150 29.36 12.36 13.51
C ALA A 150 28.48 11.12 13.20
N MET A 151 27.21 11.14 13.63
CA MET A 151 26.26 10.07 13.34
C MET A 151 25.98 9.96 11.82
N SER A 152 25.77 11.09 11.16
CA SER A 152 25.52 11.14 9.71
C SER A 152 26.70 10.57 8.92
N MET A 153 27.93 10.92 9.29
CA MET A 153 29.13 10.37 8.67
C MET A 153 29.23 8.85 8.83
N LYS A 154 28.94 8.32 10.03
CA LYS A 154 28.92 6.87 10.28
C LYS A 154 27.88 6.17 9.42
N LEU A 155 26.66 6.71 9.30
CA LEU A 155 25.62 6.14 8.44
C LEU A 155 26.03 6.11 6.98
N VAL A 156 26.62 7.21 6.46
CA VAL A 156 27.14 7.25 5.09
C VAL A 156 28.23 6.21 4.86
N GLN A 157 29.12 6.03 5.84
CA GLN A 157 30.20 5.04 5.76
C GLN A 157 29.65 3.60 5.74
N ILE A 158 28.68 3.28 6.59
CA ILE A 158 28.00 1.97 6.61
C ILE A 158 27.30 1.71 5.27
N LEU A 159 26.58 2.71 4.73
CA LEU A 159 25.92 2.57 3.45
C LEU A 159 26.91 2.35 2.29
N LYS A 160 28.03 3.07 2.27
CA LYS A 160 29.08 2.86 1.28
C LYS A 160 29.67 1.45 1.35
N GLN A 161 29.95 0.95 2.58
CA GLN A 161 30.44 -0.41 2.77
C GLN A 161 29.41 -1.46 2.31
N ALA A 162 28.13 -1.29 2.66
CA ALA A 162 27.07 -2.20 2.24
C ALA A 162 26.86 -2.23 0.71
N LEU A 163 27.07 -1.10 0.04
CA LEU A 163 27.03 -1.02 -1.43
C LEU A 163 28.26 -1.64 -2.11
N ALA A 164 29.43 -1.54 -1.47
CA ALA A 164 30.66 -2.13 -2.00
C ALA A 164 30.73 -3.67 -1.83
N MET A 165 29.93 -4.24 -0.93
CA MET A 165 29.84 -5.68 -0.70
C MET A 165 28.84 -6.39 -1.65
N LYS A 166 28.21 -5.66 -2.58
CA LYS A 166 27.33 -6.17 -3.64
C LYS A 166 28.08 -6.35 -4.95
#